data_8a6f5f30db091d501927a2a0f309947c
#
_entry.id   8a6f5f30db091d501927a2a0f309947c
#
_cell.length_a   1.000
_cell.length_b   1.000
_cell.length_c   1.000
_cell.angle_alpha   90.00
_cell.angle_beta   90.00
_cell.angle_gamma   90.00
#
_symmetry.space_group_name_H-M   'P 1'
#
loop_
_entity.id
_entity.type
_entity.pdbx_description
1 polymer ?
#
loop_
_entity_poly.entity_id
_entity_poly.type
_entity_poly.pdbx_seq_one_letter_code
_entity_poly.pdbx_strand_id
1 'polypeptide(L)'
;MARTAAETPTAPTTPDLSFAGTVGVPDFLTRFWGKGFAHLPGTPGRFHGLLSWSEVNGMLQKHRLEPPRLRLVRGGSFAPKNAYLRYEGNRVPFVVPEKLSEQLRDGYTLIIDAVDDMVDGVMRLAEDFERVLHESVQVNMYAGWREQQGFNRHCDTHDVVVLQVYGKKYWRVYEGGRPHPLKDDIAPNADAPDKVVWEGLLEDGDVLYIPRGWWHEASGVGEVTLHLTFGIHQRTGVDLVKWVAEQLRASTEFRAPLLRFASAEEQQAQLAELKRQLLDALDGDLLARYYAHQNARARSRGWASLPWTVASETPPPMATRVALAAPRELNIVRGDESITFDANGRAWRFASNAEPLLRTLARGPATVGELCDVAAGAIDPPAVQELVTELARQGLVKIEPDA
;
A
#
# COMPACT_ATOMS: atom_id res chain seq x y z
N MET A 1 -21.95 17.57 46.86
CA MET A 1 -20.96 16.55 46.50
C MET A 1 -21.45 15.86 45.25
N ALA A 2 -21.02 16.36 44.08
CA ALA A 2 -21.33 15.76 42.77
C ALA A 2 -20.14 14.85 42.37
N ARG A 3 -20.42 13.57 42.16
CA ARG A 3 -19.46 12.60 41.63
C ARG A 3 -19.26 12.90 40.13
N THR A 4 -18.07 13.30 39.76
CA THR A 4 -17.60 13.32 38.37
C THR A 4 -17.61 11.91 37.84
N ALA A 5 -18.36 11.69 36.76
CA ALA A 5 -18.33 10.45 35.99
C ALA A 5 -16.96 10.32 35.33
N ALA A 6 -16.29 9.20 35.56
CA ALA A 6 -15.07 8.83 34.87
C ALA A 6 -15.40 8.58 33.38
N GLU A 7 -14.76 9.33 32.49
CA GLU A 7 -14.81 9.09 31.04
C GLU A 7 -14.24 7.70 30.76
N THR A 8 -15.06 6.86 30.14
CA THR A 8 -14.66 5.55 29.61
C THR A 8 -13.64 5.78 28.52
N PRO A 9 -12.48 5.10 28.52
CA PRO A 9 -11.50 5.24 27.45
C PRO A 9 -12.14 4.81 26.13
N THR A 10 -12.18 5.72 25.16
CA THR A 10 -12.62 5.44 23.79
C THR A 10 -11.76 4.29 23.23
N ALA A 11 -12.43 3.26 22.75
CA ALA A 11 -11.79 2.16 22.03
C ALA A 11 -10.93 2.70 20.87
N PRO A 12 -9.81 2.03 20.53
CA PRO A 12 -9.00 2.44 19.39
C PRO A 12 -9.89 2.53 18.16
N THR A 13 -9.86 3.68 17.48
CA THR A 13 -10.58 3.87 16.22
C THR A 13 -10.04 2.86 15.23
N THR A 14 -10.84 1.84 14.92
CA THR A 14 -10.57 0.95 13.78
C THR A 14 -10.34 1.83 12.57
N PRO A 15 -9.29 1.59 11.75
CA PRO A 15 -9.06 2.36 10.53
C PRO A 15 -10.36 2.42 9.74
N ASP A 16 -10.83 3.62 9.46
CA ASP A 16 -12.06 3.82 8.73
C ASP A 16 -11.80 3.53 7.25
N LEU A 17 -11.89 2.24 6.88
CA LEU A 17 -11.96 1.84 5.49
C LEU A 17 -13.34 2.22 4.94
N SER A 18 -13.61 3.51 4.93
CA SER A 18 -14.84 4.09 4.40
C SER A 18 -15.09 3.74 2.93
N PHE A 19 -14.10 3.14 2.23
CA PHE A 19 -14.28 2.61 0.89
C PHE A 19 -15.26 1.43 0.83
N ALA A 20 -15.37 0.63 1.90
CA ALA A 20 -16.29 -0.51 1.95
C ALA A 20 -17.77 -0.09 1.94
N GLY A 21 -18.06 1.22 1.95
CA GLY A 21 -19.40 1.77 1.82
C GLY A 21 -20.33 1.29 2.93
N THR A 22 -21.46 0.70 2.53
CA THR A 22 -22.45 0.09 3.42
C THR A 22 -22.02 -1.29 3.95
N VAL A 23 -20.93 -1.86 3.42
CA VAL A 23 -20.39 -3.16 3.83
C VAL A 23 -19.21 -2.92 4.77
N GLY A 24 -19.31 -3.38 6.01
CA GLY A 24 -18.21 -3.30 6.98
C GLY A 24 -16.98 -4.09 6.53
N VAL A 25 -15.79 -3.70 7.00
CA VAL A 25 -14.53 -4.37 6.65
C VAL A 25 -14.56 -5.89 6.87
N PRO A 26 -15.05 -6.42 8.02
CA PRO A 26 -15.14 -7.87 8.23
C PRO A 26 -16.02 -8.57 7.19
N ASP A 27 -17.16 -7.98 6.84
CA ASP A 27 -18.06 -8.54 5.82
C ASP A 27 -17.45 -8.51 4.43
N PHE A 28 -16.74 -7.43 4.07
CA PHE A 28 -16.01 -7.34 2.83
C PHE A 28 -14.95 -8.44 2.71
N LEU A 29 -14.10 -8.59 3.72
CA LEU A 29 -13.05 -9.60 3.77
C LEU A 29 -13.61 -11.03 3.74
N THR A 30 -14.73 -11.26 4.40
CA THR A 30 -15.37 -12.58 4.46
C THR A 30 -16.09 -12.96 3.16
N ARG A 31 -16.78 -12.01 2.52
CA ARG A 31 -17.66 -12.28 1.39
C ARG A 31 -17.01 -12.12 0.03
N PHE A 32 -16.12 -11.14 -0.13
CA PHE A 32 -15.62 -10.73 -1.45
C PHE A 32 -14.13 -10.93 -1.62
N TRP A 33 -13.34 -10.70 -0.58
CA TRP A 33 -11.89 -10.73 -0.67
C TRP A 33 -11.33 -12.05 -1.22
N GLY A 34 -10.67 -11.98 -2.40
CA GLY A 34 -10.14 -13.15 -3.11
C GLY A 34 -11.18 -14.14 -3.66
N LYS A 35 -12.49 -13.84 -3.56
CA LYS A 35 -13.59 -14.77 -3.91
C LYS A 35 -14.43 -14.32 -5.10
N GLY A 36 -14.66 -13.04 -5.23
CA GLY A 36 -15.48 -12.50 -6.28
C GLY A 36 -15.46 -10.96 -6.30
N PHE A 37 -15.90 -10.38 -7.40
CA PHE A 37 -16.00 -8.92 -7.52
C PHE A 37 -17.11 -8.37 -6.60
N ALA A 38 -17.01 -7.07 -6.31
CA ALA A 38 -18.07 -6.33 -5.60
C ALA A 38 -18.20 -4.92 -6.18
N HIS A 39 -19.43 -4.55 -6.60
CA HIS A 39 -19.80 -3.17 -6.82
C HIS A 39 -20.49 -2.63 -5.57
N LEU A 40 -19.96 -1.57 -5.01
CA LEU A 40 -20.46 -0.92 -3.79
C LEU A 40 -20.85 0.52 -4.14
N PRO A 41 -22.17 0.78 -4.34
CA PRO A 41 -22.66 2.12 -4.62
C PRO A 41 -22.34 3.09 -3.48
N GLY A 42 -21.93 4.30 -3.84
CA GLY A 42 -21.57 5.36 -2.90
C GLY A 42 -22.41 6.60 -3.07
N THR A 43 -21.95 7.70 -2.49
CA THR A 43 -22.58 9.01 -2.65
C THR A 43 -21.66 9.95 -3.43
N PRO A 44 -22.18 10.73 -4.38
CA PRO A 44 -21.36 11.68 -5.14
C PRO A 44 -20.57 12.62 -4.23
N GLY A 45 -19.33 12.89 -4.60
CA GLY A 45 -18.40 13.73 -3.82
C GLY A 45 -17.65 13.03 -2.69
N ARG A 46 -17.97 11.79 -2.37
CA ARG A 46 -17.35 11.03 -1.28
C ARG A 46 -15.82 11.02 -1.32
N PHE A 47 -15.23 10.96 -2.51
CA PHE A 47 -13.79 10.85 -2.71
C PHE A 47 -13.12 12.13 -3.20
N HIS A 48 -13.85 13.25 -3.34
CA HIS A 48 -13.29 14.53 -3.85
C HIS A 48 -12.15 15.07 -2.97
N GLY A 49 -12.16 14.75 -1.67
CA GLY A 49 -11.09 15.15 -0.74
C GLY A 49 -9.82 14.30 -0.86
N LEU A 50 -9.82 13.20 -1.63
CA LEU A 50 -8.62 12.37 -1.83
C LEU A 50 -7.73 12.91 -2.93
N LEU A 51 -8.32 13.42 -4.01
CA LEU A 51 -7.60 13.92 -5.18
C LEU A 51 -8.44 14.94 -5.93
N SER A 52 -7.99 16.18 -5.97
CA SER A 52 -8.60 17.28 -6.72
C SER A 52 -7.94 17.47 -8.09
N TRP A 53 -8.66 18.11 -9.01
CA TRP A 53 -8.07 18.54 -10.31
C TRP A 53 -6.91 19.51 -10.13
N SER A 54 -6.88 20.28 -9.04
CA SER A 54 -5.76 21.16 -8.70
C SER A 54 -4.50 20.38 -8.41
N GLU A 55 -4.62 19.26 -7.66
CA GLU A 55 -3.50 18.36 -7.37
C GLU A 55 -3.04 17.62 -8.62
N VAL A 56 -3.96 17.15 -9.48
CA VAL A 56 -3.61 16.56 -10.79
C VAL A 56 -2.80 17.53 -11.63
N ASN A 57 -3.26 18.78 -11.76
CA ASN A 57 -2.52 19.82 -12.47
C ASN A 57 -1.18 20.15 -11.80
N GLY A 58 -1.15 20.16 -10.46
CA GLY A 58 0.08 20.34 -9.67
C GLY A 58 1.11 19.26 -9.95
N MET A 59 0.71 17.99 -10.00
CA MET A 59 1.59 16.87 -10.35
C MET A 59 2.19 17.04 -11.76
N LEU A 60 1.36 17.33 -12.74
CA LEU A 60 1.79 17.53 -14.13
C LEU A 60 2.75 18.73 -14.32
N GLN A 61 2.61 19.78 -13.52
CA GLN A 61 3.41 21.01 -13.61
C GLN A 61 4.70 20.97 -12.79
N LYS A 62 4.64 20.40 -11.56
CA LYS A 62 5.71 20.51 -10.58
C LYS A 62 6.64 19.29 -10.55
N HIS A 63 6.11 18.10 -10.86
CA HIS A 63 6.90 16.88 -10.94
C HIS A 63 7.42 16.65 -12.35
N ARG A 64 8.58 16.06 -12.47
CA ARG A 64 9.22 15.73 -13.77
C ARG A 64 8.80 14.32 -14.20
N LEU A 65 7.49 14.18 -14.51
CA LEU A 65 6.87 12.90 -14.81
C LEU A 65 7.15 12.49 -16.27
N GLU A 66 7.51 11.23 -16.45
CA GLU A 66 7.65 10.56 -17.74
C GLU A 66 7.31 9.08 -17.64
N PRO A 67 7.18 8.34 -18.75
CA PRO A 67 7.01 6.89 -18.66
C PRO A 67 8.14 6.20 -17.85
N PRO A 68 7.82 5.21 -16.99
CA PRO A 68 6.51 4.58 -16.91
C PRO A 68 5.47 5.33 -16.05
N ARG A 69 5.86 6.36 -15.28
CA ARG A 69 5.00 7.02 -14.28
C ARG A 69 3.88 7.88 -14.91
N LEU A 70 4.14 8.53 -16.03
CA LEU A 70 3.14 9.30 -16.80
C LEU A 70 2.94 8.68 -18.17
N ARG A 71 1.74 8.22 -18.47
CA ARG A 71 1.38 7.56 -19.71
C ARG A 71 0.06 8.04 -20.26
N LEU A 72 -0.07 7.99 -21.59
CA LEU A 72 -1.35 8.18 -22.28
C LEU A 72 -1.67 6.89 -23.03
N VAL A 73 -2.88 6.35 -22.87
CA VAL A 73 -3.30 5.11 -23.51
C VAL A 73 -4.64 5.27 -24.21
N ARG A 74 -4.78 4.64 -25.39
CA ARG A 74 -6.02 4.56 -26.17
C ARG A 74 -6.09 3.22 -26.90
N GLY A 75 -7.14 2.43 -26.67
CA GLY A 75 -7.33 1.13 -27.30
C GLY A 75 -6.14 0.17 -27.09
N GLY A 76 -5.56 0.15 -25.88
CA GLY A 76 -4.41 -0.66 -25.54
C GLY A 76 -3.05 -0.16 -26.06
N SER A 77 -3.01 0.94 -26.82
CA SER A 77 -1.78 1.49 -27.38
C SER A 77 -1.34 2.76 -26.63
N PHE A 78 -0.04 2.85 -26.31
CA PHE A 78 0.53 4.01 -25.64
C PHE A 78 0.94 5.09 -26.64
N ALA A 79 0.63 6.36 -26.31
CA ALA A 79 1.18 7.49 -27.06
C ALA A 79 2.70 7.57 -26.89
N PRO A 80 3.46 7.87 -27.97
CA PRO A 80 4.88 8.11 -27.84
C PRO A 80 5.16 9.33 -26.97
N LYS A 81 6.19 9.28 -26.14
CA LYS A 81 6.47 10.32 -25.15
C LYS A 81 6.64 11.73 -25.73
N ASN A 82 7.15 11.86 -26.95
CA ASN A 82 7.29 13.14 -27.63
C ASN A 82 5.96 13.76 -28.10
N ALA A 83 4.84 13.01 -28.02
CA ALA A 83 3.52 13.51 -28.31
C ALA A 83 2.97 14.43 -27.21
N TYR A 84 3.54 14.40 -25.99
CA TYR A 84 3.06 15.22 -24.86
C TYR A 84 4.20 15.72 -23.96
N LEU A 85 5.45 15.27 -24.15
CA LEU A 85 6.62 15.72 -23.40
C LEU A 85 7.63 16.42 -24.30
N ARG A 86 8.41 17.32 -23.72
CA ARG A 86 9.67 17.85 -24.25
C ARG A 86 10.78 17.62 -23.22
N TYR A 87 12.02 17.62 -23.68
CA TYR A 87 13.20 17.40 -22.85
C TYR A 87 14.11 18.62 -22.97
N GLU A 88 14.60 19.11 -21.82
CA GLU A 88 15.55 20.22 -21.75
C GLU A 88 16.82 19.79 -21.01
N GLY A 89 17.93 20.45 -21.36
CA GLY A 89 19.22 20.24 -20.71
C GLY A 89 19.60 18.74 -20.61
N ASN A 90 19.87 18.25 -19.40
CA ASN A 90 20.26 16.87 -19.12
C ASN A 90 19.09 15.87 -19.22
N ARG A 91 18.23 16.00 -20.22
CA ARG A 91 17.05 15.15 -20.45
C ARG A 91 15.98 15.25 -19.37
N VAL A 92 15.80 16.42 -18.78
CA VAL A 92 14.72 16.67 -17.84
C VAL A 92 13.38 16.73 -18.59
N PRO A 93 12.39 15.89 -18.26
CA PRO A 93 11.10 15.88 -18.92
C PRO A 93 10.22 17.03 -18.44
N PHE A 94 9.48 17.63 -19.39
CA PHE A 94 8.44 18.62 -19.12
C PHE A 94 7.19 18.27 -19.90
N VAL A 95 6.06 18.30 -19.24
CA VAL A 95 4.77 18.19 -19.92
C VAL A 95 4.55 19.44 -20.76
N VAL A 96 4.11 19.25 -22.00
CA VAL A 96 3.71 20.34 -22.90
C VAL A 96 2.18 20.43 -22.87
N PRO A 97 1.58 21.42 -22.17
CA PRO A 97 0.15 21.44 -21.88
C PRO A 97 -0.73 21.40 -23.13
N GLU A 98 -0.32 22.08 -24.20
CA GLU A 98 -1.08 22.13 -25.46
C GLU A 98 -1.12 20.76 -26.12
N LYS A 99 0.03 20.09 -26.19
CA LYS A 99 0.15 18.74 -26.77
C LYS A 99 -0.58 17.70 -25.92
N LEU A 100 -0.43 17.78 -24.59
CA LEU A 100 -1.18 16.90 -23.68
C LEU A 100 -2.69 17.07 -23.89
N SER A 101 -3.16 18.32 -23.91
CA SER A 101 -4.58 18.62 -24.12
C SER A 101 -5.11 18.15 -25.48
N GLU A 102 -4.28 18.16 -26.52
CA GLU A 102 -4.61 17.61 -27.84
C GLU A 102 -4.83 16.10 -27.73
N GLN A 103 -3.87 15.34 -27.16
CA GLN A 103 -4.00 13.89 -26.98
C GLN A 103 -5.25 13.51 -26.16
N LEU A 104 -5.53 14.26 -25.08
CA LEU A 104 -6.71 13.98 -24.25
C LEU A 104 -8.02 14.27 -24.99
N ARG A 105 -8.06 15.30 -25.84
CA ARG A 105 -9.20 15.58 -26.73
C ARG A 105 -9.37 14.48 -27.80
N ASP A 106 -8.28 13.85 -28.23
CA ASP A 106 -8.29 12.74 -29.18
C ASP A 106 -8.68 11.40 -28.52
N GLY A 107 -9.01 11.40 -27.24
CA GLY A 107 -9.53 10.25 -26.53
C GLY A 107 -8.50 9.39 -25.78
N TYR A 108 -7.27 9.86 -25.65
CA TYR A 108 -6.33 9.21 -24.76
C TYR A 108 -6.75 9.32 -23.28
N THR A 109 -6.61 8.24 -22.56
CA THR A 109 -6.71 8.22 -21.09
C THR A 109 -5.38 8.65 -20.49
N LEU A 110 -5.39 9.63 -19.60
CA LEU A 110 -4.26 10.04 -18.78
C LEU A 110 -4.07 9.04 -17.64
N ILE A 111 -2.85 8.54 -17.47
CA ILE A 111 -2.46 7.64 -16.38
C ILE A 111 -1.29 8.25 -15.62
N ILE A 112 -1.41 8.32 -14.30
CA ILE A 112 -0.28 8.62 -13.41
C ILE A 112 -0.16 7.47 -12.42
N ASP A 113 0.96 6.76 -12.48
CA ASP A 113 1.25 5.64 -11.58
C ASP A 113 1.84 6.14 -10.27
N ALA A 114 1.57 5.41 -9.18
CA ALA A 114 2.05 5.68 -7.83
C ALA A 114 1.72 7.13 -7.36
N VAL A 115 0.46 7.56 -7.52
CA VAL A 115 -0.01 8.88 -7.05
C VAL A 115 -0.01 8.98 -5.52
N ASP A 116 0.00 7.85 -4.84
CA ASP A 116 0.19 7.73 -3.40
C ASP A 116 1.58 8.17 -2.90
N ASP A 117 2.56 8.33 -3.80
CA ASP A 117 3.85 8.97 -3.49
C ASP A 117 3.81 10.51 -3.59
N MET A 118 2.73 11.09 -4.14
CA MET A 118 2.67 12.50 -4.53
C MET A 118 1.48 13.25 -3.92
N VAL A 119 0.48 12.55 -3.38
CA VAL A 119 -0.75 13.15 -2.84
C VAL A 119 -1.04 12.58 -1.46
N ASP A 120 -0.95 13.42 -0.45
CA ASP A 120 -1.06 13.03 0.97
C ASP A 120 -2.38 12.31 1.32
N GLY A 121 -3.51 12.74 0.75
CA GLY A 121 -4.81 12.10 0.98
C GLY A 121 -4.83 10.66 0.46
N VAL A 122 -4.26 10.44 -0.72
CA VAL A 122 -4.15 9.11 -1.34
C VAL A 122 -3.15 8.24 -0.58
N MET A 123 -2.00 8.82 -0.17
CA MET A 123 -0.99 8.12 0.64
C MET A 123 -1.58 7.59 1.95
N ARG A 124 -2.29 8.45 2.71
CA ARG A 124 -2.91 8.04 3.98
C ARG A 124 -3.92 6.91 3.79
N LEU A 125 -4.76 6.99 2.76
CA LEU A 125 -5.71 5.91 2.47
C LEU A 125 -5.00 4.61 2.07
N ALA A 126 -3.91 4.69 1.29
CA ALA A 126 -3.11 3.52 0.94
C ALA A 126 -2.46 2.88 2.20
N GLU A 127 -1.96 3.70 3.14
CA GLU A 127 -1.44 3.22 4.43
C GLU A 127 -2.54 2.54 5.27
N ASP A 128 -3.79 3.03 5.23
CA ASP A 128 -4.93 2.39 5.92
C ASP A 128 -5.28 1.04 5.28
N PHE A 129 -5.27 0.93 3.95
CA PHE A 129 -5.40 -0.36 3.27
C PHE A 129 -4.29 -1.33 3.68
N GLU A 130 -3.04 -0.90 3.68
CA GLU A 130 -1.90 -1.73 4.08
C GLU A 130 -2.00 -2.19 5.53
N ARG A 131 -2.52 -1.34 6.43
CA ARG A 131 -2.71 -1.66 7.85
C ARG A 131 -3.78 -2.72 8.06
N VAL A 132 -4.88 -2.67 7.31
CA VAL A 132 -6.00 -3.60 7.45
C VAL A 132 -5.75 -4.91 6.70
N LEU A 133 -5.24 -4.82 5.48
CA LEU A 133 -5.07 -6.00 4.62
C LEU A 133 -3.75 -6.74 4.86
N HIS A 134 -2.81 -6.11 5.55
CA HIS A 134 -1.45 -6.61 5.77
C HIS A 134 -0.66 -6.90 4.48
N GLU A 135 -1.05 -6.28 3.37
CA GLU A 135 -0.42 -6.40 2.07
C GLU A 135 0.09 -5.04 1.59
N SER A 136 0.96 -5.02 0.58
CA SER A 136 1.44 -3.77 -0.01
C SER A 136 0.44 -3.23 -1.03
N VAL A 137 0.29 -1.90 -1.05
CA VAL A 137 -0.64 -1.19 -1.90
C VAL A 137 0.11 -0.16 -2.75
N GLN A 138 -0.28 -0.05 -4.02
CA GLN A 138 0.15 1.00 -4.93
C GLN A 138 -1.09 1.62 -5.56
N VAL A 139 -1.11 2.93 -5.72
CA VAL A 139 -2.28 3.63 -6.26
C VAL A 139 -1.96 4.29 -7.59
N ASN A 140 -2.76 4.00 -8.60
CA ASN A 140 -2.67 4.62 -9.91
C ASN A 140 -3.92 5.48 -10.18
N MET A 141 -3.73 6.61 -10.85
CA MET A 141 -4.81 7.50 -11.27
C MET A 141 -5.09 7.33 -12.77
N TYR A 142 -6.35 7.35 -13.13
CA TYR A 142 -6.83 7.31 -14.51
C TYR A 142 -7.84 8.42 -14.76
N ALA A 143 -7.64 9.23 -15.80
CA ALA A 143 -8.59 10.25 -16.18
C ALA A 143 -8.86 10.24 -17.70
N GLY A 144 -10.13 10.44 -18.08
CA GLY A 144 -10.58 10.41 -19.46
C GLY A 144 -11.68 11.42 -19.74
N TRP A 145 -11.88 11.75 -21.03
CA TRP A 145 -12.81 12.81 -21.47
C TRP A 145 -13.70 12.40 -22.65
N ARG A 146 -13.52 11.20 -23.18
CA ARG A 146 -14.22 10.75 -24.39
C ARG A 146 -14.79 9.36 -24.19
N GLU A 147 -15.75 9.02 -25.06
CA GLU A 147 -16.26 7.66 -25.19
C GLU A 147 -15.20 6.78 -25.87
N GLN A 148 -14.19 6.39 -25.08
CA GLN A 148 -13.04 5.64 -25.57
C GLN A 148 -12.54 4.67 -24.51
N GLN A 149 -12.14 3.49 -24.97
CA GLN A 149 -11.48 2.49 -24.15
C GLN A 149 -10.00 2.82 -24.00
N GLY A 150 -9.50 2.81 -22.75
CA GLY A 150 -8.07 2.96 -22.47
C GLY A 150 -7.31 1.67 -22.75
N PHE A 151 -7.43 0.69 -21.87
CA PHE A 151 -6.86 -0.65 -22.02
C PHE A 151 -7.85 -1.61 -22.65
N ASN A 152 -7.36 -2.55 -23.44
CA ASN A 152 -8.13 -3.69 -23.89
C ASN A 152 -8.55 -4.56 -22.69
N ARG A 153 -9.51 -5.47 -22.91
CA ARG A 153 -9.90 -6.47 -21.92
C ARG A 153 -8.67 -7.23 -21.42
N HIS A 154 -8.49 -7.27 -20.09
CA HIS A 154 -7.32 -7.86 -19.42
C HIS A 154 -7.68 -8.38 -18.04
N CYS A 155 -6.75 -9.07 -17.40
CA CYS A 155 -6.78 -9.38 -15.98
C CYS A 155 -5.47 -8.94 -15.33
N ASP A 156 -5.55 -8.61 -14.05
CA ASP A 156 -4.39 -8.24 -13.26
C ASP A 156 -3.87 -9.41 -12.42
N THR A 157 -2.59 -9.36 -12.06
CA THR A 157 -1.94 -10.33 -11.14
C THR A 157 -2.01 -9.92 -9.68
N HIS A 158 -2.73 -8.84 -9.39
CA HIS A 158 -3.02 -8.29 -8.08
C HIS A 158 -4.50 -7.94 -7.98
N ASP A 159 -5.02 -7.86 -6.77
CA ASP A 159 -6.39 -7.39 -6.56
C ASP A 159 -6.47 -5.89 -6.81
N VAL A 160 -7.60 -5.42 -7.29
CA VAL A 160 -7.85 -4.00 -7.49
C VAL A 160 -9.08 -3.52 -6.74
N VAL A 161 -8.96 -2.35 -6.10
CA VAL A 161 -10.08 -1.57 -5.60
C VAL A 161 -10.10 -0.25 -6.36
N VAL A 162 -11.16 -0.04 -7.13
CA VAL A 162 -11.36 1.17 -7.93
C VAL A 162 -12.26 2.12 -7.16
N LEU A 163 -11.81 3.35 -6.93
CA LEU A 163 -12.62 4.44 -6.36
C LEU A 163 -12.95 5.43 -7.47
N GLN A 164 -14.22 5.58 -7.81
CA GLN A 164 -14.66 6.58 -8.78
C GLN A 164 -14.71 7.95 -8.09
N VAL A 165 -13.77 8.83 -8.44
CA VAL A 165 -13.58 10.13 -7.76
C VAL A 165 -14.40 11.23 -8.42
N TYR A 166 -14.48 11.27 -9.76
CA TYR A 166 -15.27 12.23 -10.51
C TYR A 166 -15.93 11.58 -11.73
N GLY A 167 -17.16 12.00 -12.02
CA GLY A 167 -17.91 11.56 -13.19
C GLY A 167 -18.22 10.08 -13.15
N LYS A 168 -18.33 9.46 -14.31
CA LYS A 168 -18.67 8.03 -14.39
C LYS A 168 -17.91 7.33 -15.50
N LYS A 169 -17.80 6.01 -15.37
CA LYS A 169 -17.13 5.15 -16.33
C LYS A 169 -17.88 3.84 -16.47
N TYR A 170 -18.01 3.33 -17.69
CA TYR A 170 -18.64 2.04 -17.95
C TYR A 170 -17.63 0.92 -17.77
N TRP A 171 -18.01 -0.11 -17.02
CA TRP A 171 -17.18 -1.27 -16.71
C TRP A 171 -17.87 -2.56 -17.10
N ARG A 172 -17.07 -3.56 -17.48
CA ARG A 172 -17.46 -4.96 -17.61
C ARG A 172 -16.51 -5.83 -16.82
N VAL A 173 -17.09 -6.78 -16.08
CA VAL A 173 -16.37 -7.84 -15.38
C VAL A 173 -16.81 -9.17 -15.95
N TYR A 174 -15.87 -10.04 -16.25
CA TYR A 174 -16.12 -11.31 -16.91
C TYR A 174 -15.94 -12.48 -15.94
N GLU A 175 -16.73 -13.55 -16.17
CA GLU A 175 -16.63 -14.77 -15.37
C GLU A 175 -15.36 -15.54 -15.70
N GLY A 176 -14.72 -16.02 -14.66
CA GLY A 176 -13.56 -16.88 -14.81
C GLY A 176 -12.33 -16.11 -15.28
N GLY A 177 -11.39 -16.84 -15.74
CA GLY A 177 -10.08 -16.37 -16.08
C GLY A 177 -9.05 -17.34 -15.54
N ARG A 178 -7.82 -16.90 -15.50
CA ARG A 178 -6.73 -17.66 -14.90
C ARG A 178 -6.79 -17.57 -13.39
N PRO A 179 -7.09 -18.66 -12.65
CA PRO A 179 -7.15 -18.60 -11.19
C PRO A 179 -5.80 -18.20 -10.61
N HIS A 180 -5.79 -17.16 -9.78
CA HIS A 180 -4.63 -16.72 -9.03
C HIS A 180 -3.33 -16.57 -9.83
N PRO A 181 -3.32 -15.77 -10.93
CA PRO A 181 -2.14 -15.64 -11.77
C PRO A 181 -0.95 -15.07 -10.98
N LEU A 182 0.25 -15.56 -11.27
CA LEU A 182 1.48 -14.98 -10.75
C LEU A 182 1.98 -13.90 -11.72
N LYS A 183 2.86 -13.02 -11.24
CA LYS A 183 3.36 -11.88 -12.02
C LYS A 183 3.97 -12.28 -13.36
N ASP A 184 4.62 -13.43 -13.41
CA ASP A 184 5.28 -13.95 -14.62
C ASP A 184 4.36 -14.79 -15.50
N ASP A 185 3.11 -14.96 -15.10
CA ASP A 185 2.10 -15.77 -15.77
C ASP A 185 1.27 -15.03 -16.82
N ILE A 186 1.51 -13.75 -17.05
CA ILE A 186 0.71 -12.94 -17.95
C ILE A 186 0.92 -13.39 -19.38
N ALA A 187 0.06 -14.33 -19.83
CA ALA A 187 -0.09 -14.60 -21.25
C ALA A 187 -0.97 -13.50 -21.88
N PRO A 188 -0.61 -12.97 -23.03
CA PRO A 188 -1.46 -12.01 -23.70
C PRO A 188 -2.82 -12.64 -24.03
N ASN A 189 -3.88 -11.94 -23.77
CA ASN A 189 -5.31 -12.00 -24.14
C ASN A 189 -5.94 -13.24 -24.81
N ALA A 190 -5.20 -14.35 -24.99
CA ALA A 190 -5.67 -15.52 -25.74
C ALA A 190 -6.82 -16.29 -25.04
N ASP A 191 -6.93 -16.13 -23.72
CA ASP A 191 -7.88 -16.88 -22.89
C ASP A 191 -8.95 -15.99 -22.23
N ALA A 192 -9.23 -14.83 -22.82
CA ALA A 192 -10.24 -13.91 -22.29
C ALA A 192 -11.62 -14.55 -22.35
N PRO A 193 -12.34 -14.72 -21.22
CA PRO A 193 -13.69 -15.28 -21.22
C PRO A 193 -14.67 -14.32 -21.89
N ASP A 194 -15.74 -14.87 -22.51
CA ASP A 194 -16.77 -14.08 -23.17
C ASP A 194 -17.97 -13.77 -22.27
N LYS A 195 -18.15 -14.53 -21.19
CA LYS A 195 -19.30 -14.38 -20.31
C LYS A 195 -19.14 -13.22 -19.36
N VAL A 196 -19.88 -12.16 -19.61
CA VAL A 196 -20.00 -11.01 -18.70
C VAL A 196 -20.81 -11.42 -17.47
N VAL A 197 -20.28 -11.19 -16.27
CA VAL A 197 -20.97 -11.43 -14.99
C VAL A 197 -21.51 -10.15 -14.39
N TRP A 198 -20.93 -9.02 -14.74
CA TRP A 198 -21.43 -7.71 -14.37
C TRP A 198 -21.01 -6.67 -15.40
N GLU A 199 -21.93 -5.78 -15.72
CA GLU A 199 -21.65 -4.57 -16.49
C GLU A 199 -22.50 -3.42 -15.97
N GLY A 200 -21.94 -2.23 -15.98
CA GLY A 200 -22.65 -1.06 -15.50
C GLY A 200 -21.78 0.19 -15.43
N LEU A 201 -22.43 1.26 -15.04
CA LEU A 201 -21.74 2.51 -14.72
C LEU A 201 -21.19 2.45 -13.31
N LEU A 202 -19.93 2.80 -13.17
CA LEU A 202 -19.33 3.14 -11.90
C LEU A 202 -19.43 4.67 -11.79
N GLU A 203 -20.26 5.14 -10.87
CA GLU A 203 -20.58 6.56 -10.69
C GLU A 203 -19.74 7.21 -9.59
N ASP A 204 -19.69 8.53 -9.57
CA ASP A 204 -18.97 9.32 -8.55
C ASP A 204 -19.34 8.86 -7.13
N GLY A 205 -18.34 8.46 -6.36
CA GLY A 205 -18.46 7.89 -5.01
C GLY A 205 -18.57 6.37 -4.95
N ASP A 206 -18.74 5.68 -6.08
CA ASP A 206 -18.80 4.22 -6.13
C ASP A 206 -17.43 3.57 -5.94
N VAL A 207 -17.47 2.31 -5.50
CA VAL A 207 -16.32 1.43 -5.37
C VAL A 207 -16.53 0.14 -6.15
N LEU A 208 -15.51 -0.29 -6.89
CA LEU A 208 -15.51 -1.60 -7.56
C LEU A 208 -14.27 -2.38 -7.10
N TYR A 209 -14.51 -3.54 -6.49
CA TYR A 209 -13.47 -4.51 -6.17
C TYR A 209 -13.43 -5.62 -7.20
N ILE A 210 -12.24 -5.93 -7.72
CA ILE A 210 -12.01 -7.01 -8.68
C ILE A 210 -10.82 -7.85 -8.17
N PRO A 211 -11.01 -9.15 -7.87
CA PRO A 211 -9.91 -10.02 -7.50
C PRO A 211 -8.93 -10.24 -8.66
N ARG A 212 -7.69 -10.51 -8.35
CA ARG A 212 -6.68 -10.88 -9.33
C ARG A 212 -7.14 -12.07 -10.20
N GLY A 213 -6.78 -12.01 -11.47
CA GLY A 213 -7.16 -13.04 -12.44
C GLY A 213 -8.58 -12.90 -13.01
N TRP A 214 -9.39 -11.97 -12.48
CA TRP A 214 -10.68 -11.65 -13.05
C TRP A 214 -10.53 -10.67 -14.22
N TRP A 215 -11.06 -11.06 -15.36
CA TRP A 215 -11.00 -10.23 -16.55
C TRP A 215 -11.96 -9.05 -16.48
N HIS A 216 -11.47 -7.92 -16.96
CA HIS A 216 -12.28 -6.69 -16.97
C HIS A 216 -11.83 -5.74 -18.08
N GLU A 217 -12.71 -4.80 -18.38
CA GLU A 217 -12.46 -3.67 -19.27
C GLU A 217 -13.28 -2.46 -18.83
N ALA A 218 -12.83 -1.28 -19.22
CA ALA A 218 -13.51 -0.05 -18.89
C ALA A 218 -13.42 0.95 -20.05
N SER A 219 -14.52 1.65 -20.31
CA SER A 219 -14.60 2.70 -21.33
C SER A 219 -15.22 3.98 -20.78
N GLY A 220 -14.74 5.13 -21.26
CA GLY A 220 -15.39 6.42 -21.00
C GLY A 220 -16.78 6.47 -21.63
N VAL A 221 -17.60 7.41 -21.16
CA VAL A 221 -18.98 7.61 -21.63
C VAL A 221 -19.21 9.01 -22.23
N GLY A 222 -18.12 9.62 -22.71
CA GLY A 222 -18.18 10.93 -23.36
C GLY A 222 -18.16 12.13 -22.44
N GLU A 223 -17.99 11.91 -21.14
CA GLU A 223 -17.82 12.97 -20.14
C GLU A 223 -16.51 12.83 -19.36
N VAL A 224 -16.15 13.86 -18.59
CA VAL A 224 -14.97 13.82 -17.75
C VAL A 224 -15.10 12.76 -16.66
N THR A 225 -14.08 11.92 -16.53
CA THR A 225 -14.04 10.85 -15.52
C THR A 225 -12.65 10.78 -14.91
N LEU A 226 -12.59 10.53 -13.59
CA LEU A 226 -11.36 10.27 -12.86
C LEU A 226 -11.61 9.18 -11.83
N HIS A 227 -10.75 8.17 -11.81
CA HIS A 227 -10.77 7.15 -10.76
C HIS A 227 -9.35 6.85 -10.27
N LEU A 228 -9.28 6.37 -9.04
CA LEU A 228 -8.09 5.80 -8.41
C LEU A 228 -8.22 4.28 -8.41
N THR A 229 -7.13 3.59 -8.71
CA THR A 229 -7.05 2.12 -8.63
C THR A 229 -5.99 1.76 -7.61
N PHE A 230 -6.41 1.14 -6.51
CA PHE A 230 -5.57 0.59 -5.47
C PHE A 230 -5.22 -0.85 -5.86
N GLY A 231 -4.00 -1.06 -6.29
CA GLY A 231 -3.45 -2.38 -6.60
C GLY A 231 -2.90 -3.04 -5.34
N ILE A 232 -3.41 -4.22 -4.97
CA ILE A 232 -3.08 -4.90 -3.72
C ILE A 232 -2.38 -6.22 -4.04
N HIS A 233 -1.11 -6.31 -3.66
CA HIS A 233 -0.24 -7.44 -4.01
C HIS A 233 -0.26 -8.49 -2.90
N GLN A 234 -1.18 -9.46 -3.04
CA GLN A 234 -1.31 -10.57 -2.09
C GLN A 234 -0.15 -11.56 -2.20
N ARG A 235 0.35 -11.99 -1.05
CA ARG A 235 1.33 -13.09 -0.96
C ARG A 235 0.67 -14.44 -1.18
N THR A 236 1.45 -15.37 -1.70
CA THR A 236 0.99 -16.68 -2.14
C THR A 236 1.70 -17.81 -1.42
N GLY A 237 1.25 -19.05 -1.62
CA GLY A 237 1.98 -20.24 -1.17
C GLY A 237 3.38 -20.34 -1.79
N VAL A 238 3.59 -19.79 -2.99
CA VAL A 238 4.93 -19.71 -3.61
C VAL A 238 5.84 -18.81 -2.79
N ASP A 239 5.34 -17.68 -2.28
CA ASP A 239 6.13 -16.78 -1.46
C ASP A 239 6.44 -17.39 -0.08
N LEU A 240 5.49 -18.15 0.49
CA LEU A 240 5.73 -18.95 1.70
C LEU A 240 6.86 -19.95 1.48
N VAL A 241 6.85 -20.74 0.40
CA VAL A 241 7.89 -21.73 0.11
C VAL A 241 9.23 -21.05 -0.14
N LYS A 242 9.27 -19.93 -0.85
CA LYS A 242 10.50 -19.12 -1.00
C LYS A 242 11.05 -18.70 0.35
N TRP A 243 10.21 -18.23 1.26
CA TRP A 243 10.63 -17.85 2.61
C TRP A 243 11.18 -19.03 3.40
N VAL A 244 10.55 -20.22 3.32
CA VAL A 244 11.07 -21.44 3.95
C VAL A 244 12.43 -21.79 3.37
N ALA A 245 12.61 -21.73 2.05
CA ALA A 245 13.89 -21.97 1.40
C ALA A 245 15.00 -21.00 1.90
N GLU A 246 14.66 -19.73 2.16
CA GLU A 246 15.62 -18.78 2.76
C GLU A 246 15.98 -19.16 4.21
N GLN A 247 15.05 -19.71 5.01
CA GLN A 247 15.37 -20.18 6.35
C GLN A 247 16.33 -21.40 6.30
N LEU A 248 16.15 -22.30 5.34
CA LEU A 248 16.98 -23.48 5.14
C LEU A 248 18.42 -23.17 4.72
N ARG A 249 18.72 -21.93 4.29
CA ARG A 249 20.10 -21.48 4.04
C ARG A 249 21.01 -21.54 5.27
N ALA A 250 20.46 -21.60 6.46
CA ALA A 250 21.23 -21.79 7.69
C ALA A 250 21.77 -23.23 7.83
N SER A 251 21.11 -24.22 7.20
CA SER A 251 21.52 -25.63 7.23
C SER A 251 22.74 -25.87 6.37
N THR A 252 23.70 -26.64 6.90
CA THR A 252 24.88 -27.08 6.16
C THR A 252 24.50 -28.04 5.02
N GLU A 253 23.52 -28.90 5.25
CA GLU A 253 23.04 -29.92 4.30
C GLU A 253 22.40 -29.25 3.09
N PHE A 254 21.59 -28.20 3.30
CA PHE A 254 21.01 -27.40 2.20
C PHE A 254 22.04 -26.58 1.43
N ARG A 255 23.17 -26.21 2.06
CA ARG A 255 24.27 -25.52 1.39
C ARG A 255 25.25 -26.45 0.70
N ALA A 256 25.23 -27.75 1.02
CA ALA A 256 26.09 -28.72 0.41
C ALA A 256 25.76 -28.95 -1.07
N PRO A 257 26.73 -29.18 -1.94
CA PRO A 257 26.48 -29.58 -3.32
C PRO A 257 25.67 -30.89 -3.40
N LEU A 258 24.76 -30.97 -4.37
CA LEU A 258 24.07 -32.22 -4.68
C LEU A 258 25.07 -33.26 -5.21
N LEU A 259 25.02 -34.47 -4.70
CA LEU A 259 25.97 -35.58 -4.96
C LEU A 259 25.76 -36.21 -6.34
N ARG A 260 25.90 -35.40 -7.42
CA ARG A 260 25.58 -35.80 -8.81
C ARG A 260 26.35 -37.07 -9.25
N PHE A 261 27.57 -37.27 -8.81
CA PHE A 261 28.45 -38.32 -9.28
C PHE A 261 28.67 -39.45 -8.22
N ALA A 262 27.99 -39.38 -7.11
CA ALA A 262 28.01 -40.41 -6.06
C ALA A 262 27.13 -41.61 -6.43
N SER A 263 27.18 -42.68 -5.65
CA SER A 263 26.32 -43.85 -5.80
C SER A 263 24.83 -43.46 -5.62
N ALA A 264 23.93 -44.27 -6.15
CA ALA A 264 22.49 -44.06 -5.98
C ALA A 264 22.09 -44.13 -4.50
N GLU A 265 22.75 -44.92 -3.70
CA GLU A 265 22.52 -45.06 -2.25
C GLU A 265 22.90 -43.76 -1.52
N GLU A 266 24.05 -43.17 -1.82
CA GLU A 266 24.50 -41.89 -1.25
C GLU A 266 23.59 -40.72 -1.66
N GLN A 267 23.14 -40.69 -2.93
CA GLN A 267 22.19 -39.71 -3.42
C GLN A 267 20.84 -39.82 -2.68
N GLN A 268 20.34 -41.02 -2.46
CA GLN A 268 19.10 -41.26 -1.72
C GLN A 268 19.22 -40.84 -0.24
N ALA A 269 20.36 -41.13 0.38
CA ALA A 269 20.63 -40.72 1.76
C ALA A 269 20.64 -39.19 1.89
N GLN A 270 21.32 -38.47 0.99
CA GLN A 270 21.28 -37.01 0.95
C GLN A 270 19.87 -36.48 0.77
N LEU A 271 19.12 -37.06 -0.19
CA LEU A 271 17.74 -36.61 -0.44
C LEU A 271 16.82 -36.84 0.77
N ALA A 272 17.01 -37.97 1.48
CA ALA A 272 16.24 -38.28 2.68
C ALA A 272 16.48 -37.24 3.79
N GLU A 273 17.73 -36.85 4.00
CA GLU A 273 18.06 -35.80 4.98
C GLU A 273 17.51 -34.42 4.60
N LEU A 274 17.63 -34.00 3.32
CA LEU A 274 17.04 -32.77 2.84
C LEU A 274 15.50 -32.75 3.01
N LYS A 275 14.83 -33.86 2.68
CA LYS A 275 13.38 -33.99 2.90
C LYS A 275 13.00 -33.87 4.37
N ARG A 276 13.74 -34.54 5.26
CA ARG A 276 13.51 -34.47 6.71
C ARG A 276 13.56 -33.03 7.20
N GLN A 277 14.63 -32.29 6.90
CA GLN A 277 14.79 -30.89 7.32
C GLN A 277 13.74 -29.98 6.70
N LEU A 278 13.35 -30.19 5.44
CA LEU A 278 12.28 -29.43 4.80
C LEU A 278 10.93 -29.67 5.50
N LEU A 279 10.61 -30.94 5.83
CA LEU A 279 9.36 -31.24 6.54
C LEU A 279 9.37 -30.63 7.95
N ASP A 280 10.49 -30.73 8.68
CA ASP A 280 10.64 -30.10 9.99
C ASP A 280 10.42 -28.54 9.90
N ALA A 281 10.90 -27.91 8.83
CA ALA A 281 10.72 -26.47 8.61
C ALA A 281 9.27 -26.08 8.29
N LEU A 282 8.49 -27.01 7.73
CA LEU A 282 7.06 -26.83 7.40
C LEU A 282 6.13 -27.14 8.57
N ASP A 283 6.62 -27.77 9.63
CA ASP A 283 5.80 -28.16 10.77
C ASP A 283 5.54 -27.01 11.75
N GLY A 284 4.55 -27.23 12.62
CA GLY A 284 4.17 -26.32 13.70
C GLY A 284 3.36 -25.10 13.22
N ASP A 285 3.65 -23.96 13.79
CA ASP A 285 2.95 -22.69 13.56
C ASP A 285 3.49 -21.92 12.35
N LEU A 286 3.79 -22.62 11.25
CA LEU A 286 4.43 -22.07 10.04
C LEU A 286 3.81 -20.76 9.55
N LEU A 287 2.47 -20.72 9.42
CA LEU A 287 1.79 -19.51 8.92
C LEU A 287 1.92 -18.35 9.90
N ALA A 288 1.82 -18.58 11.20
CA ALA A 288 2.01 -17.55 12.22
C ALA A 288 3.43 -16.98 12.17
N ARG A 289 4.45 -17.84 12.06
CA ARG A 289 5.86 -17.42 11.90
C ARG A 289 6.08 -16.64 10.61
N TYR A 290 5.48 -17.09 9.50
CA TYR A 290 5.57 -16.39 8.22
C TYR A 290 4.93 -15.00 8.30
N TYR A 291 3.71 -14.89 8.83
CA TYR A 291 3.03 -13.61 8.95
C TYR A 291 3.75 -12.66 9.93
N ALA A 292 4.25 -13.17 11.06
CA ALA A 292 5.06 -12.38 11.97
C ALA A 292 6.31 -11.82 11.27
N HIS A 293 7.01 -12.67 10.50
CA HIS A 293 8.17 -12.24 9.71
C HIS A 293 7.81 -11.17 8.68
N GLN A 294 6.68 -11.33 7.96
CA GLN A 294 6.23 -10.35 6.97
C GLN A 294 5.88 -9.01 7.63
N ASN A 295 5.16 -9.06 8.75
CA ASN A 295 4.77 -7.86 9.48
C ASN A 295 5.99 -7.12 10.05
N ALA A 296 6.96 -7.85 10.60
CA ALA A 296 8.21 -7.26 11.10
C ALA A 296 9.03 -6.56 10.00
N ARG A 297 8.99 -7.06 8.77
CA ARG A 297 9.72 -6.52 7.61
C ARG A 297 8.94 -5.49 6.80
N ALA A 298 7.65 -5.33 7.05
CA ALA A 298 6.88 -4.29 6.39
C ALA A 298 7.51 -2.92 6.67
N ARG A 299 7.68 -2.10 5.63
CA ARG A 299 8.28 -0.78 5.75
C ARG A 299 7.23 0.29 5.46
N SER A 300 7.26 1.34 6.25
CA SER A 300 6.49 2.54 5.96
C SER A 300 7.02 3.24 4.70
N ARG A 301 6.18 4.08 4.12
CA ARG A 301 6.59 5.01 3.07
C ARG A 301 7.64 5.97 3.63
N GLY A 302 8.66 6.30 2.81
CA GLY A 302 9.74 7.18 3.24
C GLY A 302 9.22 8.58 3.57
N TRP A 303 9.65 9.12 4.71
CA TRP A 303 9.31 10.47 5.14
C TRP A 303 10.56 11.22 5.61
N ALA A 304 10.80 12.40 5.07
CA ALA A 304 11.90 13.25 5.49
C ALA A 304 11.41 14.28 6.53
N SER A 305 11.74 14.08 7.79
CA SER A 305 11.38 14.98 8.90
C SER A 305 12.38 16.13 9.06
N LEU A 306 12.61 16.90 8.00
CA LEU A 306 13.49 18.07 8.04
C LEU A 306 12.75 19.28 8.64
N PRO A 307 13.49 20.20 9.33
CA PRO A 307 14.93 20.20 9.56
C PRO A 307 15.39 19.39 10.78
N TRP A 308 14.48 18.88 11.62
CA TRP A 308 14.74 18.31 12.94
C TRP A 308 15.68 17.11 12.93
N THR A 309 15.61 16.27 11.88
CA THR A 309 16.49 15.09 11.77
C THR A 309 17.96 15.43 11.45
N VAL A 310 18.24 16.68 11.07
CA VAL A 310 19.60 17.17 10.72
C VAL A 310 20.11 18.20 11.75
N ALA A 311 19.26 19.16 12.14
CA ALA A 311 19.61 20.21 13.09
C ALA A 311 19.39 19.72 14.53
N SER A 312 20.45 19.26 15.19
CA SER A 312 20.38 18.76 16.57
C SER A 312 20.10 19.85 17.62
N GLU A 313 20.33 21.12 17.26
CA GLU A 313 20.18 22.27 18.18
C GLU A 313 18.75 22.83 18.23
N THR A 314 17.86 22.37 17.34
CA THR A 314 16.49 22.88 17.27
C THR A 314 15.51 21.70 17.41
N PRO A 315 15.10 21.38 18.64
CA PRO A 315 14.11 20.33 18.85
C PRO A 315 12.75 20.74 18.26
N PRO A 316 11.90 19.78 17.87
CA PRO A 316 10.57 20.07 17.36
C PRO A 316 9.75 20.80 18.45
N PRO A 317 9.03 21.91 18.10
CA PRO A 317 8.16 22.63 19.01
C PRO A 317 7.09 21.75 19.67
N MET A 318 6.57 22.15 20.81
CA MET A 318 5.56 21.38 21.56
C MET A 318 4.25 21.20 20.76
N ALA A 319 3.90 22.13 19.87
CA ALA A 319 2.72 22.05 19.03
C ALA A 319 2.91 21.14 17.80
N THR A 320 4.14 20.78 17.48
CA THR A 320 4.47 19.98 16.29
C THR A 320 3.86 18.58 16.39
N ARG A 321 3.20 18.15 15.33
CA ARG A 321 2.58 16.81 15.26
C ARG A 321 3.60 15.75 14.91
N VAL A 322 3.46 14.61 15.56
CA VAL A 322 4.27 13.41 15.36
C VAL A 322 3.35 12.23 15.12
N ALA A 323 3.63 11.44 14.11
CA ALA A 323 2.87 10.23 13.78
C ALA A 323 3.78 9.01 13.71
N LEU A 324 3.27 7.85 14.08
CA LEU A 324 3.98 6.59 13.90
C LEU A 324 4.14 6.29 12.41
N ALA A 325 5.36 6.02 11.98
CA ALA A 325 5.70 5.60 10.63
C ALA A 325 5.91 4.08 10.57
N ALA A 326 4.92 3.32 11.02
CA ALA A 326 4.91 1.86 10.96
C ALA A 326 3.64 1.37 10.23
N PRO A 327 3.78 0.51 9.20
CA PRO A 327 2.63 0.05 8.41
C PRO A 327 1.81 -1.04 9.12
N ARG A 328 2.23 -1.45 10.32
CA ARG A 328 1.57 -2.48 11.15
C ARG A 328 1.49 -2.01 12.59
N GLU A 329 0.55 -2.59 13.33
CA GLU A 329 0.44 -2.37 14.76
C GLU A 329 1.73 -2.77 15.49
N LEU A 330 2.11 -1.98 16.49
CA LEU A 330 3.25 -2.30 17.33
C LEU A 330 2.87 -3.40 18.34
N ASN A 331 3.40 -4.59 18.14
CA ASN A 331 3.28 -5.66 19.15
C ASN A 331 4.34 -5.47 20.24
N ILE A 332 4.03 -4.59 21.20
CA ILE A 332 4.96 -4.24 22.28
C ILE A 332 4.98 -5.35 23.33
N VAL A 333 6.14 -6.01 23.44
CA VAL A 333 6.42 -7.05 24.45
C VAL A 333 7.15 -6.40 25.62
N ARG A 334 6.63 -6.55 26.84
CA ARG A 334 7.26 -6.10 28.08
C ARG A 334 8.25 -7.11 28.62
N GLY A 335 9.47 -6.64 28.93
CA GLY A 335 10.42 -7.28 29.81
C GLY A 335 10.50 -6.56 31.15
N ASP A 336 11.42 -6.93 32.02
CA ASP A 336 11.56 -6.37 33.38
C ASP A 336 11.89 -4.87 33.35
N GLU A 337 12.89 -4.45 32.55
CA GLU A 337 13.33 -3.07 32.48
C GLU A 337 13.20 -2.46 31.07
N SER A 338 12.73 -3.24 30.10
CA SER A 338 12.67 -2.81 28.71
C SER A 338 11.41 -3.32 28.00
N ILE A 339 11.06 -2.62 26.94
CA ILE A 339 10.06 -3.05 25.95
C ILE A 339 10.73 -3.34 24.63
N THR A 340 10.20 -4.31 23.91
CA THR A 340 10.68 -4.68 22.57
C THR A 340 9.52 -4.83 21.59
N PHE A 341 9.77 -4.54 20.33
CA PHE A 341 8.85 -4.81 19.22
C PHE A 341 9.59 -4.79 17.90
N ASP A 342 8.99 -5.34 16.85
CA ASP A 342 9.50 -5.27 15.48
C ASP A 342 8.70 -4.25 14.67
N ALA A 343 9.39 -3.39 13.95
CA ALA A 343 8.78 -2.44 13.02
C ALA A 343 9.80 -2.00 11.94
N ASN A 344 9.33 -1.74 10.74
CA ASN A 344 10.14 -1.25 9.62
C ASN A 344 11.36 -2.13 9.30
N GLY A 345 11.23 -3.45 9.48
CA GLY A 345 12.27 -4.42 9.15
C GLY A 345 13.39 -4.53 10.18
N ARG A 346 13.22 -4.02 11.39
CA ARG A 346 14.19 -4.10 12.48
C ARG A 346 13.52 -4.30 13.84
N ALA A 347 14.27 -4.92 14.76
CA ALA A 347 13.90 -5.00 16.16
C ALA A 347 14.22 -3.69 16.88
N TRP A 348 13.29 -3.25 17.73
CA TRP A 348 13.40 -2.07 18.58
C TRP A 348 13.42 -2.47 20.03
N ARG A 349 14.22 -1.77 20.82
CA ARG A 349 14.29 -1.94 22.27
C ARG A 349 14.40 -0.57 22.95
N PHE A 350 13.53 -0.33 23.93
CA PHE A 350 13.49 0.88 24.74
C PHE A 350 13.40 0.55 26.21
N ALA A 351 13.76 1.49 27.08
CA ALA A 351 13.44 1.39 28.48
C ALA A 351 11.92 1.41 28.70
N SER A 352 11.44 0.74 29.73
CA SER A 352 10.00 0.56 29.99
C SER A 352 9.24 1.89 30.15
N ASN A 353 9.93 2.96 30.59
CA ASN A 353 9.34 4.30 30.74
C ASN A 353 8.94 4.95 29.39
N ALA A 354 9.45 4.49 28.24
CA ALA A 354 9.04 4.96 26.92
C ALA A 354 7.72 4.36 26.41
N GLU A 355 7.19 3.34 27.09
CA GLU A 355 5.98 2.63 26.64
C GLU A 355 4.75 3.54 26.52
N PRO A 356 4.41 4.45 27.46
CA PRO A 356 3.26 5.33 27.33
C PRO A 356 3.32 6.18 26.07
N LEU A 357 4.49 6.71 25.72
CA LEU A 357 4.74 7.50 24.51
C LEU A 357 4.48 6.67 23.25
N LEU A 358 5.07 5.46 23.16
CA LEU A 358 4.90 4.59 22.00
C LEU A 358 3.46 4.09 21.84
N ARG A 359 2.76 3.80 22.94
CA ARG A 359 1.33 3.45 22.90
C ARG A 359 0.44 4.62 22.48
N THR A 360 0.80 5.84 22.84
CA THR A 360 0.07 7.04 22.38
C THR A 360 0.23 7.18 20.86
N LEU A 361 1.44 7.09 20.34
CA LEU A 361 1.70 7.13 18.91
C LEU A 361 1.06 5.95 18.14
N ALA A 362 0.95 4.78 18.76
CA ALA A 362 0.27 3.63 18.16
C ALA A 362 -1.25 3.82 18.04
N ARG A 363 -1.85 4.71 18.84
CA ARG A 363 -3.29 5.05 18.74
C ARG A 363 -3.57 6.11 17.67
N GLY A 364 -2.58 6.94 17.34
CA GLY A 364 -2.71 7.98 16.33
C GLY A 364 -1.65 9.09 16.48
N PRO A 365 -1.66 10.06 15.59
CA PRO A 365 -0.78 11.22 15.67
C PRO A 365 -1.02 12.01 16.96
N ALA A 366 0.07 12.47 17.59
CA ALA A 366 0.04 13.29 18.80
C ALA A 366 1.00 14.49 18.65
N THR A 367 0.78 15.55 19.40
CA THR A 367 1.76 16.65 19.48
C THR A 367 2.92 16.26 20.39
N VAL A 368 4.06 16.92 20.23
CA VAL A 368 5.21 16.75 21.13
C VAL A 368 4.81 17.06 22.57
N GLY A 369 3.94 18.08 22.79
CA GLY A 369 3.41 18.43 24.10
C GLY A 369 2.61 17.29 24.74
N GLU A 370 1.66 16.68 23.99
CA GLU A 370 0.90 15.52 24.46
C GLU A 370 1.81 14.33 24.79
N LEU A 371 2.89 14.13 24.03
CA LEU A 371 3.87 13.09 24.32
C LEU A 371 4.65 13.39 25.61
N CYS A 372 4.97 14.67 25.88
CA CYS A 372 5.59 15.09 27.13
C CYS A 372 4.62 14.86 28.33
N ASP A 373 3.32 15.16 28.15
CA ASP A 373 2.32 14.99 29.21
C ASP A 373 2.15 13.52 29.60
N VAL A 374 2.09 12.60 28.63
CA VAL A 374 1.98 11.15 28.93
C VAL A 374 3.27 10.54 29.48
N ALA A 375 4.42 11.16 29.26
CA ALA A 375 5.70 10.74 29.79
C ALA A 375 6.05 11.44 31.13
N ALA A 376 5.20 12.37 31.59
CA ALA A 376 5.48 13.19 32.76
C ALA A 376 5.80 12.36 34.02
N GLY A 377 6.88 12.75 34.72
CA GLY A 377 7.36 12.03 35.90
C GLY A 377 8.28 10.84 35.60
N ALA A 378 8.37 10.39 34.33
CA ALA A 378 9.25 9.30 33.92
C ALA A 378 10.35 9.74 32.92
N ILE A 379 10.04 10.72 32.06
CA ILE A 379 10.97 11.31 31.09
C ILE A 379 10.72 12.83 31.10
N ASP A 380 11.78 13.63 31.13
CA ASP A 380 11.66 15.09 31.06
C ASP A 380 11.35 15.57 29.62
N PRO A 381 10.74 16.75 29.45
CA PRO A 381 10.36 17.24 28.14
C PRO A 381 11.52 17.37 27.13
N PRO A 382 12.73 17.84 27.47
CA PRO A 382 13.86 17.84 26.56
C PRO A 382 14.24 16.43 26.08
N ALA A 383 14.23 15.43 26.96
CA ALA A 383 14.54 14.05 26.60
C ALA A 383 13.42 13.42 25.72
N VAL A 384 12.16 13.81 25.89
CA VAL A 384 11.05 13.40 24.98
C VAL A 384 11.29 14.00 23.58
N GLN A 385 11.65 15.28 23.48
CA GLN A 385 11.96 15.93 22.20
C GLN A 385 13.15 15.27 21.49
N GLU A 386 14.20 14.95 22.24
CA GLU A 386 15.37 14.23 21.72
C GLU A 386 14.99 12.82 21.24
N LEU A 387 14.19 12.09 22.03
CA LEU A 387 13.70 10.76 21.67
C LEU A 387 12.86 10.81 20.39
N VAL A 388 11.92 11.74 20.27
CA VAL A 388 11.09 11.93 19.06
C VAL A 388 11.99 12.22 17.84
N THR A 389 12.98 13.08 18.00
CA THR A 389 13.94 13.40 16.92
C THR A 389 14.73 12.17 16.50
N GLU A 390 15.20 11.38 17.46
CA GLU A 390 15.96 10.15 17.17
C GLU A 390 15.08 9.09 16.51
N LEU A 391 13.83 8.91 16.97
CA LEU A 391 12.85 8.03 16.32
C LEU A 391 12.57 8.44 14.87
N ALA A 392 12.54 9.75 14.60
CA ALA A 392 12.37 10.27 13.24
C ALA A 392 13.62 10.03 12.37
N ARG A 393 14.83 10.23 12.91
CA ARG A 393 16.08 9.89 12.20
C ARG A 393 16.14 8.41 11.82
N GLN A 394 15.60 7.57 12.67
CA GLN A 394 15.60 6.13 12.46
C GLN A 394 14.37 5.64 11.68
N GLY A 395 13.43 6.53 11.30
CA GLY A 395 12.28 6.23 10.46
C GLY A 395 11.13 5.50 11.17
N LEU A 396 11.07 5.55 12.51
CA LEU A 396 9.95 4.98 13.26
C LEU A 396 8.79 5.96 13.41
N VAL A 397 9.08 7.25 13.42
CA VAL A 397 8.06 8.30 13.42
C VAL A 397 8.30 9.30 12.30
N LYS A 398 7.25 9.98 11.90
CA LYS A 398 7.29 11.16 11.02
C LYS A 398 6.94 12.39 11.85
N ILE A 399 7.73 13.45 11.70
CA ILE A 399 7.44 14.76 12.26
C ILE A 399 6.80 15.56 11.14
N GLU A 400 5.53 15.88 11.32
CA GLU A 400 4.78 16.66 10.32
C GLU A 400 5.21 18.14 10.43
N PRO A 401 5.49 18.83 9.32
CA PRO A 401 5.72 20.28 9.37
C PRO A 401 4.45 20.97 9.87
N ASP A 402 4.63 22.09 10.57
CA ASP A 402 3.50 22.94 10.97
C ASP A 402 2.69 23.32 9.74
N ALA A 403 1.35 23.13 9.81
CA ALA A 403 0.41 23.39 8.74
C ALA A 403 0.23 24.89 8.48
#